data_102c3029056bf62d8f6ff4606dd95ef6
#
_entry.id   102c3029056bf62d8f6ff4606dd95ef6
#
_cell.length_a   1.000
_cell.length_b   1.000
_cell.length_c   1.000
_cell.angle_alpha   90.00
_cell.angle_beta   90.00
_cell.angle_gamma   90.00
#
_symmetry.space_group_name_H-M   'P 1'
#
loop_
_entity.id
_entity.type
_entity.pdbx_description
1 polymer ?
#
loop_
_entity_poly.entity_id
_entity_poly.type
_entity_poly.pdbx_seq_one_letter_code
_entity_poly.pdbx_strand_id
1 'polypeptide(L)'
;MGTPLEDVTGRMPDVEIRQEAGILAPASRVQVLLALTGIILPVLALSMEEGFAISAVPRAVASLNGFNRYAWPSTSFLLTSTVAMPVFAKLSDLYGRKWFYLFSVVSSIAYPLLCGSAGTLPIPLDGMNQIILAAGFLGLAHGGIMVLSFTLVADLFPPSERGRYQGILAAVTTLPFTIGPSLGGWITDHWSWRWAFYVNVPLGVMAIAVVYFALPGTRRRLARSSIDWAGIATLLGWLVPLLLALTWVGQSSWSAPRIRALLIASAVLLPIFLLVEKYAVEPIVLLTLFRNRRITLVSLNIFLMGIGLYGISVYLPLDLQGVVGASAAKSGAVFGLYAFSVVAANLVSGRLLSRAARNQFLAIGGSGLTATGLFLLSRMDSSTTQPEILLCAILSGVGFGVLMPTYEVLVQNAAPAEAMGVATGVTQFLRSVGGAIGLALFSTMLLRIYHSHVDHLIPKGAPAPLRQAFDNPLQLAFNRPHLASAVSQIANGESLLRNLFQGSRAGFLSAMHFIFLISAAALAASCVLNLFLGGTPSQKGPRRPL
;
A
#
# COMPACT_ATOMS: atom_id res chain seq x y z
N MET A 1 45.17 -55.02 33.23
CA MET A 1 45.24 -53.57 33.14
C MET A 1 44.08 -53.15 32.25
N GLY A 2 42.98 -52.82 32.84
CA GLY A 2 41.75 -52.43 32.17
C GLY A 2 41.62 -50.92 32.19
N THR A 3 41.37 -50.33 31.04
CA THR A 3 40.91 -48.95 30.91
C THR A 3 39.39 -48.93 30.98
N PRO A 4 38.78 -48.02 31.77
CA PRO A 4 37.33 -47.93 31.83
C PRO A 4 36.77 -47.24 30.56
N LEU A 5 35.73 -47.83 30.00
CA LEU A 5 34.87 -47.22 28.97
C LEU A 5 34.11 -46.09 29.59
N GLU A 6 34.44 -44.87 29.24
CA GLU A 6 33.66 -43.67 29.53
C GLU A 6 32.33 -43.66 28.77
N ASP A 7 31.34 -43.33 29.50
CA ASP A 7 29.95 -43.16 29.20
C ASP A 7 29.77 -42.02 28.16
N VAL A 8 29.51 -42.36 26.88
CA VAL A 8 29.26 -41.40 25.81
C VAL A 8 27.75 -41.17 25.70
N THR A 9 27.12 -40.71 26.73
CA THR A 9 25.83 -40.05 26.67
C THR A 9 26.03 -38.54 26.75
N GLY A 10 26.70 -37.99 25.74
CA GLY A 10 26.82 -36.56 25.53
C GLY A 10 25.46 -35.96 25.16
N ARG A 11 24.64 -35.70 26.19
CA ARG A 11 23.60 -34.68 26.06
C ARG A 11 24.29 -33.34 25.85
N MET A 12 24.42 -32.90 24.61
CA MET A 12 24.67 -31.48 24.35
C MET A 12 23.58 -30.69 25.06
N PRO A 13 23.92 -29.74 25.91
CA PRO A 13 22.89 -28.98 26.61
C PRO A 13 22.12 -28.17 25.59
N ASP A 14 20.82 -28.42 25.52
CA ASP A 14 19.85 -27.65 24.71
C ASP A 14 19.96 -26.12 24.86
N VAL A 15 20.67 -25.67 25.87
CA VAL A 15 20.98 -24.28 26.20
C VAL A 15 22.05 -23.68 25.29
N GLU A 16 23.12 -24.41 24.90
CA GLU A 16 24.17 -23.89 24.04
C GLU A 16 23.70 -23.77 22.57
N ILE A 17 22.93 -24.74 22.07
CA ILE A 17 22.33 -24.69 20.76
C ILE A 17 21.33 -23.52 20.65
N ARG A 18 20.62 -23.20 21.74
CA ARG A 18 19.69 -22.05 21.79
C ARG A 18 20.41 -20.72 21.87
N GLN A 19 21.57 -20.62 22.48
CA GLN A 19 22.39 -19.40 22.52
C GLN A 19 23.05 -19.11 21.16
N GLU A 20 23.54 -20.11 20.44
CA GLU A 20 24.10 -19.95 19.09
C GLU A 20 23.05 -19.62 18.04
N ALA A 21 21.80 -20.12 18.19
CA ALA A 21 20.68 -19.78 17.31
C ALA A 21 20.09 -18.38 17.55
N GLY A 22 20.56 -17.63 18.56
CA GLY A 22 20.05 -16.30 18.90
C GLY A 22 18.60 -16.28 19.40
N ILE A 23 18.06 -17.43 19.79
CA ILE A 23 16.73 -17.56 20.38
C ILE A 23 16.85 -17.13 21.83
N LEU A 24 16.22 -16.04 22.20
CA LEU A 24 16.08 -15.66 23.61
C LEU A 24 15.43 -16.83 24.35
N ALA A 25 16.11 -17.35 25.38
CA ALA A 25 15.55 -18.41 26.21
C ALA A 25 14.11 -18.02 26.59
N PRO A 26 13.15 -18.96 26.63
CA PRO A 26 11.78 -18.64 26.93
C PRO A 26 11.70 -18.03 28.31
N ALA A 27 11.72 -16.71 28.31
CA ALA A 27 11.30 -15.90 29.42
C ALA A 27 9.91 -16.39 29.86
N SER A 28 9.47 -16.06 31.02
CA SER A 28 8.18 -16.47 31.59
C SER A 28 7.06 -16.27 30.54
N ARG A 29 5.97 -17.05 30.61
CA ARG A 29 4.81 -16.91 29.73
C ARG A 29 4.33 -15.46 29.64
N VAL A 30 4.49 -14.68 30.69
CA VAL A 30 4.17 -13.25 30.77
C VAL A 30 5.07 -12.43 29.83
N GLN A 31 6.36 -12.69 29.76
CA GLN A 31 7.29 -11.97 28.88
C GLN A 31 7.02 -12.27 27.41
N VAL A 32 6.65 -13.51 27.08
CA VAL A 32 6.24 -13.88 25.71
C VAL A 32 4.94 -13.15 25.32
N LEU A 33 3.95 -13.11 26.21
CA LEU A 33 2.70 -12.39 25.98
C LEU A 33 2.94 -10.87 25.81
N LEU A 34 3.77 -10.29 26.67
CA LEU A 34 4.13 -8.86 26.55
C LEU A 34 4.85 -8.56 25.24
N ALA A 35 5.80 -9.40 24.82
CA ALA A 35 6.50 -9.23 23.55
C ALA A 35 5.55 -9.36 22.36
N LEU A 36 4.63 -10.34 22.37
CA LEU A 36 3.60 -10.49 21.35
C LEU A 36 2.67 -9.28 21.31
N THR A 37 2.22 -8.77 22.46
CA THR A 37 1.41 -7.57 22.53
C THR A 37 2.17 -6.37 21.96
N GLY A 38 3.48 -6.26 22.26
CA GLY A 38 4.36 -5.23 21.71
C GLY A 38 4.54 -5.32 20.19
N ILE A 39 4.34 -6.49 19.58
CA ILE A 39 4.36 -6.66 18.13
C ILE A 39 2.97 -6.43 17.53
N ILE A 40 1.93 -7.00 18.12
CA ILE A 40 0.57 -6.99 17.58
C ILE A 40 -0.06 -5.58 17.62
N LEU A 41 0.14 -4.85 18.72
CA LEU A 41 -0.52 -3.56 18.95
C LEU A 41 -0.11 -2.49 17.95
N PRO A 42 1.19 -2.30 17.60
CA PRO A 42 1.58 -1.39 16.53
C PRO A 42 1.03 -1.77 15.15
N VAL A 43 0.99 -3.07 14.84
CA VAL A 43 0.43 -3.56 13.57
C VAL A 43 -1.07 -3.28 13.50
N LEU A 44 -1.80 -3.49 14.60
CA LEU A 44 -3.22 -3.16 14.73
C LEU A 44 -3.46 -1.67 14.53
N ALA A 45 -2.72 -0.82 15.26
CA ALA A 45 -2.83 0.63 15.17
C ALA A 45 -2.60 1.14 13.73
N LEU A 46 -1.50 0.68 13.11
CA LEU A 46 -1.16 1.03 11.73
C LEU A 46 -2.26 0.63 10.74
N SER A 47 -2.78 -0.59 10.85
CA SER A 47 -3.81 -1.09 9.93
C SER A 47 -5.16 -0.39 10.11
N MET A 48 -5.52 0.00 11.34
CA MET A 48 -6.70 0.83 11.60
C MET A 48 -6.55 2.22 10.99
N GLU A 49 -5.37 2.80 11.10
CA GLU A 49 -5.06 4.12 10.57
C GLU A 49 -5.16 4.16 9.04
N GLU A 50 -4.58 3.18 8.36
CA GLU A 50 -4.72 3.02 6.91
C GLU A 50 -6.19 2.86 6.50
N GLY A 51 -6.96 2.07 7.25
CA GLY A 51 -8.38 1.89 7.02
C GLY A 51 -9.19 3.17 7.18
N PHE A 52 -8.97 3.94 8.24
CA PHE A 52 -9.66 5.22 8.48
C PHE A 52 -9.34 6.25 7.41
N ALA A 53 -8.08 6.31 6.95
CA ALA A 53 -7.64 7.23 5.92
C ALA A 53 -8.41 7.05 4.60
N ILE A 54 -8.76 5.83 4.22
CA ILE A 54 -9.45 5.51 2.96
C ILE A 54 -10.75 6.31 2.79
N SER A 55 -11.55 6.42 3.84
CA SER A 55 -12.84 7.13 3.79
C SER A 55 -12.74 8.61 4.21
N ALA A 56 -11.73 8.98 5.02
CA ALA A 56 -11.55 10.35 5.51
C ALA A 56 -10.80 11.25 4.52
N VAL A 57 -9.83 10.71 3.75
CA VAL A 57 -8.98 11.49 2.84
C VAL A 57 -9.77 12.26 1.78
N PRO A 58 -10.81 11.72 1.10
CA PRO A 58 -11.58 12.52 0.15
C PRO A 58 -12.20 13.77 0.77
N ARG A 59 -12.74 13.67 1.99
CA ARG A 59 -13.29 14.82 2.75
C ARG A 59 -12.22 15.81 3.19
N ALA A 60 -11.07 15.31 3.63
CA ALA A 60 -9.92 16.13 4.00
C ALA A 60 -9.43 16.95 2.81
N VAL A 61 -9.21 16.30 1.67
CA VAL A 61 -8.78 16.94 0.41
C VAL A 61 -9.79 17.97 -0.07
N ALA A 62 -11.10 17.68 0.03
CA ALA A 62 -12.15 18.64 -0.29
C ALA A 62 -12.08 19.89 0.59
N SER A 63 -11.94 19.71 1.90
CA SER A 63 -11.92 20.84 2.86
C SER A 63 -10.65 21.69 2.78
N LEU A 64 -9.54 21.13 2.30
CA LEU A 64 -8.24 21.78 2.18
C LEU A 64 -7.93 22.30 0.76
N ASN A 65 -8.89 22.27 -0.16
CA ASN A 65 -8.71 22.64 -1.57
C ASN A 65 -7.55 21.91 -2.26
N GLY A 66 -7.34 20.64 -1.88
CA GLY A 66 -6.17 19.85 -2.28
C GLY A 66 -6.37 18.93 -3.48
N PHE A 67 -7.47 19.05 -4.26
CA PHE A 67 -7.84 18.10 -5.31
C PHE A 67 -6.72 17.84 -6.33
N ASN A 68 -6.04 18.89 -6.77
CA ASN A 68 -4.91 18.78 -7.70
C ASN A 68 -3.74 17.91 -7.17
N ARG A 69 -3.74 17.64 -5.88
CA ARG A 69 -2.74 16.84 -5.18
C ARG A 69 -3.34 15.59 -4.52
N TYR A 70 -4.53 15.14 -4.96
CA TYR A 70 -5.25 14.02 -4.34
C TYR A 70 -4.44 12.73 -4.21
N ALA A 71 -3.67 12.37 -5.22
CA ALA A 71 -2.86 11.15 -5.21
C ALA A 71 -1.54 11.28 -4.42
N TRP A 72 -1.11 12.52 -4.08
CA TRP A 72 0.18 12.76 -3.43
C TRP A 72 0.35 12.10 -2.06
N PRO A 73 -0.66 12.07 -1.17
CA PRO A 73 -0.54 11.33 0.09
C PRO A 73 -0.21 9.86 -0.13
N SER A 74 -0.93 9.18 -1.02
CA SER A 74 -0.66 7.77 -1.35
C SER A 74 0.68 7.57 -2.04
N THR A 75 1.09 8.50 -2.93
CA THR A 75 2.41 8.46 -3.57
C THR A 75 3.54 8.64 -2.54
N SER A 76 3.41 9.61 -1.62
CA SER A 76 4.37 9.86 -0.53
C SER A 76 4.49 8.64 0.38
N PHE A 77 3.37 8.05 0.77
CA PHE A 77 3.32 6.81 1.54
C PHE A 77 4.07 5.66 0.84
N LEU A 78 3.75 5.40 -0.43
CA LEU A 78 4.36 4.30 -1.18
C LEU A 78 5.87 4.50 -1.36
N LEU A 79 6.29 5.72 -1.67
CA LEU A 79 7.70 6.05 -1.84
C LEU A 79 8.48 5.78 -0.56
N THR A 80 8.03 6.34 0.56
CA THR A 80 8.73 6.22 1.83
C THR A 80 8.67 4.80 2.40
N SER A 81 7.56 4.08 2.25
CA SER A 81 7.43 2.69 2.69
C SER A 81 8.34 1.75 1.89
N THR A 82 8.41 1.93 0.58
CA THR A 82 9.27 1.12 -0.30
C THR A 82 10.74 1.21 0.09
N VAL A 83 11.19 2.43 0.44
CA VAL A 83 12.58 2.68 0.87
C VAL A 83 12.83 2.24 2.31
N ALA A 84 11.87 2.49 3.20
CA ALA A 84 12.00 2.16 4.62
C ALA A 84 12.17 0.66 4.87
N MET A 85 11.51 -0.20 4.10
CA MET A 85 11.58 -1.66 4.29
C MET A 85 13.01 -2.22 4.29
N PRO A 86 13.82 -2.08 3.23
CA PRO A 86 15.18 -2.62 3.21
C PRO A 86 16.11 -1.88 4.17
N VAL A 87 15.95 -0.57 4.32
CA VAL A 87 16.78 0.25 5.21
C VAL A 87 16.59 -0.17 6.67
N PHE A 88 15.34 -0.27 7.14
CA PHE A 88 15.07 -0.63 8.53
C PHE A 88 15.38 -2.09 8.82
N ALA A 89 15.15 -3.00 7.87
CA ALA A 89 15.59 -4.38 8.02
C ALA A 89 17.09 -4.43 8.34
N LYS A 90 17.91 -3.77 7.52
CA LYS A 90 19.36 -3.79 7.65
C LYS A 90 19.87 -3.04 8.87
N LEU A 91 19.38 -1.82 9.09
CA LEU A 91 19.79 -1.00 10.25
C LEU A 91 19.42 -1.69 11.56
N SER A 92 18.28 -2.36 11.62
CA SER A 92 17.85 -3.07 12.81
C SER A 92 18.71 -4.28 13.14
N ASP A 93 19.25 -4.96 12.12
CA ASP A 93 20.20 -6.07 12.32
C ASP A 93 21.55 -5.58 12.89
N LEU A 94 21.99 -4.37 12.48
CA LEU A 94 23.25 -3.79 12.94
C LEU A 94 23.17 -3.13 14.32
N TYR A 95 22.13 -2.35 14.57
CA TYR A 95 22.01 -1.49 15.76
C TYR A 95 21.01 -1.98 16.79
N GLY A 96 20.29 -3.07 16.48
CA GLY A 96 19.28 -3.68 17.35
C GLY A 96 17.85 -3.31 16.97
N ARG A 97 16.96 -4.30 17.00
CA ARG A 97 15.60 -4.22 16.44
C ARG A 97 14.67 -3.31 17.21
N LYS A 98 14.80 -3.26 18.56
CA LYS A 98 13.91 -2.49 19.43
C LYS A 98 13.82 -1.02 19.07
N TRP A 99 14.96 -0.36 18.85
CA TRP A 99 15.00 1.08 18.63
C TRP A 99 14.44 1.48 17.27
N PHE A 100 14.71 0.69 16.22
CA PHE A 100 14.13 0.93 14.90
C PHE A 100 12.64 0.63 14.86
N TYR A 101 12.20 -0.39 15.60
CA TYR A 101 10.77 -0.68 15.75
C TYR A 101 10.06 0.44 16.50
N LEU A 102 10.64 0.91 17.62
CA LEU A 102 10.11 2.04 18.38
C LEU A 102 10.05 3.34 17.54
N PHE A 103 11.11 3.62 16.77
CA PHE A 103 11.11 4.76 15.84
C PHE A 103 9.98 4.66 14.83
N SER A 104 9.73 3.48 14.27
CA SER A 104 8.63 3.25 13.33
C SER A 104 7.26 3.47 13.99
N VAL A 105 7.09 3.01 15.24
CA VAL A 105 5.84 3.22 15.99
C VAL A 105 5.64 4.69 16.38
N VAL A 106 6.71 5.42 16.71
CA VAL A 106 6.64 6.87 16.93
C VAL A 106 6.28 7.60 15.62
N SER A 107 6.85 7.18 14.49
CA SER A 107 6.52 7.75 13.18
C SER A 107 5.06 7.50 12.81
N SER A 108 4.45 6.38 13.22
CA SER A 108 3.02 6.13 12.96
C SER A 108 2.13 7.15 13.66
N ILE A 109 2.46 7.62 14.87
CA ILE A 109 1.67 8.63 15.58
C ILE A 109 1.83 10.03 14.97
N ALA A 110 2.96 10.33 14.34
CA ALA A 110 3.15 11.60 13.66
C ALA A 110 2.11 11.82 12.53
N TYR A 111 1.71 10.76 11.84
CA TYR A 111 0.71 10.82 10.78
C TYR A 111 -0.66 11.32 11.26
N PRO A 112 -1.36 10.68 12.21
CA PRO A 112 -2.67 11.13 12.64
C PRO A 112 -2.64 12.50 13.31
N LEU A 113 -1.58 12.85 14.03
CA LEU A 113 -1.42 14.18 14.62
C LEU A 113 -1.31 15.26 13.56
N LEU A 114 -0.48 15.08 12.55
CA LEU A 114 -0.30 16.04 11.46
C LEU A 114 -1.54 16.10 10.55
N CYS A 115 -2.16 14.96 10.23
CA CYS A 115 -3.37 14.94 9.44
C CYS A 115 -4.55 15.60 10.17
N GLY A 116 -4.79 15.24 11.43
CA GLY A 116 -5.88 15.82 12.22
C GLY A 116 -5.75 17.33 12.41
N SER A 117 -4.53 17.85 12.52
CA SER A 117 -4.23 19.27 12.66
C SER A 117 -3.96 19.99 11.33
N ALA A 118 -4.13 19.31 10.18
CA ALA A 118 -3.82 19.89 8.88
C ALA A 118 -4.64 21.18 8.60
N GLY A 119 -3.95 22.24 8.22
CA GLY A 119 -4.51 23.56 7.95
C GLY A 119 -4.81 24.40 9.19
N THR A 120 -4.52 23.91 10.41
CA THR A 120 -4.70 24.67 11.67
C THR A 120 -3.35 24.98 12.36
N LEU A 121 -2.29 24.26 11.98
CA LEU A 121 -0.96 24.50 12.55
C LEU A 121 -0.34 25.79 11.97
N PRO A 122 0.29 26.62 12.82
CA PRO A 122 0.97 27.85 12.39
C PRO A 122 2.37 27.54 11.79
N ILE A 123 2.41 26.66 10.79
CA ILE A 123 3.64 26.30 10.06
C ILE A 123 3.54 26.79 8.62
N PRO A 124 4.65 27.10 7.93
CA PRO A 124 4.66 27.65 6.58
C PRO A 124 4.34 26.56 5.51
N LEU A 125 3.43 25.64 5.81
CA LEU A 125 2.94 24.60 4.94
C LEU A 125 1.41 24.65 4.87
N ASP A 126 0.87 24.64 3.67
CA ASP A 126 -0.57 24.52 3.51
C ASP A 126 -1.08 23.15 4.03
N GLY A 127 -2.37 23.07 4.38
CA GLY A 127 -2.94 21.87 4.98
C GLY A 127 -2.77 20.61 4.13
N MET A 128 -2.76 20.73 2.79
CA MET A 128 -2.56 19.59 1.90
C MET A 128 -1.10 19.10 1.92
N ASN A 129 -0.12 20.01 1.97
CA ASN A 129 1.29 19.65 2.11
C ASN A 129 1.56 19.02 3.48
N GLN A 130 0.83 19.42 4.53
CA GLN A 130 0.89 18.77 5.84
C GLN A 130 0.44 17.30 5.75
N ILE A 131 -0.67 17.01 5.06
CA ILE A 131 -1.15 15.62 4.83
C ILE A 131 -0.14 14.81 4.00
N ILE A 132 0.44 15.39 2.96
CA ILE A 132 1.46 14.73 2.12
C ILE A 132 2.70 14.36 2.95
N LEU A 133 3.19 15.30 3.77
CA LEU A 133 4.31 15.06 4.68
C LEU A 133 3.96 13.98 5.71
N ALA A 134 2.78 14.08 6.30
CA ALA A 134 2.27 13.10 7.25
C ALA A 134 2.22 11.70 6.64
N ALA A 135 1.72 11.55 5.41
CA ALA A 135 1.69 10.28 4.69
C ALA A 135 3.09 9.71 4.45
N GLY A 136 4.12 10.55 4.32
CA GLY A 136 5.52 10.13 4.32
C GLY A 136 5.94 9.48 5.64
N PHE A 137 5.55 10.04 6.79
CA PHE A 137 5.77 9.41 8.10
C PHE A 137 5.02 8.08 8.24
N LEU A 138 3.78 8.00 7.75
CA LEU A 138 3.03 6.74 7.72
C LEU A 138 3.75 5.68 6.89
N GLY A 139 4.32 6.05 5.72
CA GLY A 139 5.09 5.13 4.89
C GLY A 139 6.37 4.63 5.59
N LEU A 140 7.11 5.51 6.28
CA LEU A 140 8.24 5.11 7.11
C LEU A 140 7.81 4.13 8.22
N ALA A 141 6.71 4.43 8.89
CA ALA A 141 6.13 3.58 9.93
C ALA A 141 5.74 2.21 9.36
N HIS A 142 5.01 2.19 8.23
CA HIS A 142 4.58 0.96 7.56
C HIS A 142 5.77 0.08 7.19
N GLY A 143 6.77 0.64 6.52
CA GLY A 143 7.98 -0.09 6.11
C GLY A 143 8.70 -0.74 7.30
N GLY A 144 8.87 0.01 8.39
CA GLY A 144 9.53 -0.48 9.60
C GLY A 144 8.67 -1.46 10.40
N ILE A 145 7.42 -1.13 10.72
CA ILE A 145 6.53 -1.98 11.52
C ILE A 145 6.31 -3.33 10.81
N MET A 146 6.03 -3.33 9.50
CA MET A 146 5.76 -4.58 8.79
C MET A 146 6.98 -5.49 8.77
N VAL A 147 8.14 -5.00 8.29
CA VAL A 147 9.34 -5.84 8.19
C VAL A 147 9.81 -6.32 9.56
N LEU A 148 9.86 -5.42 10.55
CA LEU A 148 10.40 -5.76 11.87
C LEU A 148 9.43 -6.64 12.67
N SER A 149 8.12 -6.54 12.49
CA SER A 149 7.16 -7.44 13.15
C SER A 149 7.38 -8.91 12.74
N PHE A 150 7.51 -9.17 11.43
CA PHE A 150 7.81 -10.53 10.95
C PHE A 150 9.17 -11.03 11.43
N THR A 151 10.14 -10.14 11.46
CA THR A 151 11.50 -10.46 11.91
C THR A 151 11.57 -10.73 13.41
N LEU A 152 10.87 -9.92 14.24
CA LEU A 152 10.78 -10.12 15.69
C LEU A 152 10.09 -11.45 16.03
N VAL A 153 9.05 -11.84 15.29
CA VAL A 153 8.42 -13.16 15.43
C VAL A 153 9.42 -14.27 15.11
N ALA A 154 10.24 -14.11 14.06
CA ALA A 154 11.25 -15.09 13.70
C ALA A 154 12.38 -15.21 14.75
N ASP A 155 12.66 -14.13 15.50
CA ASP A 155 13.67 -14.14 16.58
C ASP A 155 13.13 -14.70 17.90
N LEU A 156 11.86 -14.47 18.20
CA LEU A 156 11.24 -14.85 19.47
C LEU A 156 10.75 -16.30 19.49
N PHE A 157 10.42 -16.87 18.31
CA PHE A 157 9.78 -18.18 18.22
C PHE A 157 10.56 -19.19 17.39
N PRO A 158 10.57 -20.47 17.81
CA PRO A 158 11.21 -21.54 17.05
C PRO A 158 10.51 -21.73 15.69
N PRO A 159 11.20 -22.27 14.67
CA PRO A 159 10.65 -22.45 13.32
C PRO A 159 9.29 -23.15 13.25
N SER A 160 9.05 -24.10 14.15
CA SER A 160 7.78 -24.86 14.26
C SER A 160 6.57 -24.00 14.65
N GLU A 161 6.77 -22.89 15.36
CA GLU A 161 5.70 -22.02 15.85
C GLU A 161 5.54 -20.72 15.04
N ARG A 162 6.56 -20.33 14.26
CA ARG A 162 6.57 -19.08 13.50
C ARG A 162 5.33 -18.90 12.61
N GLY A 163 4.92 -19.98 11.93
CA GLY A 163 3.75 -19.94 11.05
C GLY A 163 2.46 -19.55 11.79
N ARG A 164 2.28 -20.00 13.04
CA ARG A 164 1.11 -19.63 13.85
C ARG A 164 1.09 -18.13 14.17
N TYR A 165 2.21 -17.58 14.62
CA TYR A 165 2.28 -16.16 15.02
C TYR A 165 2.28 -15.22 13.80
N GLN A 166 2.88 -15.62 12.67
CA GLN A 166 2.75 -14.89 11.40
C GLN A 166 1.32 -14.89 10.90
N GLY A 167 0.59 -16.01 11.08
CA GLY A 167 -0.85 -16.05 10.77
C GLY A 167 -1.68 -15.10 11.63
N ILE A 168 -1.32 -14.93 12.93
CA ILE A 168 -1.97 -13.94 13.81
C ILE A 168 -1.68 -12.52 13.31
N LEU A 169 -0.44 -12.20 12.93
CA LEU A 169 -0.08 -10.89 12.37
C LEU A 169 -0.88 -10.61 11.10
N ALA A 170 -0.98 -11.57 10.19
CA ALA A 170 -1.79 -11.43 8.98
C ALA A 170 -3.27 -11.18 9.28
N ALA A 171 -3.85 -11.83 10.30
CA ALA A 171 -5.22 -11.57 10.73
C ALA A 171 -5.39 -10.16 11.34
N VAL A 172 -4.42 -9.73 12.13
CA VAL A 172 -4.40 -8.40 12.77
C VAL A 172 -4.26 -7.27 11.74
N THR A 173 -3.57 -7.47 10.63
CA THR A 173 -3.52 -6.49 9.53
C THR A 173 -4.82 -6.43 8.75
N THR A 174 -5.47 -7.55 8.59
CA THR A 174 -6.62 -7.72 7.70
C THR A 174 -7.93 -7.20 8.29
N LEU A 175 -8.22 -7.52 9.55
CA LEU A 175 -9.47 -7.12 10.21
C LEU A 175 -9.66 -5.61 10.27
N PRO A 176 -8.68 -4.82 10.74
CA PRO A 176 -8.80 -3.36 10.78
C PRO A 176 -8.93 -2.73 9.39
N PHE A 177 -8.22 -3.27 8.40
CA PHE A 177 -8.33 -2.80 7.02
C PHE A 177 -9.72 -3.02 6.42
N THR A 178 -10.44 -4.05 6.89
CA THR A 178 -11.82 -4.32 6.48
C THR A 178 -12.84 -3.43 7.19
N ILE A 179 -12.70 -3.23 8.51
CA ILE A 179 -13.65 -2.49 9.35
C ILE A 179 -13.33 -0.98 9.35
N GLY A 180 -12.04 -0.64 9.24
CA GLY A 180 -11.54 0.73 9.32
C GLY A 180 -12.24 1.74 8.42
N PRO A 181 -12.43 1.46 7.12
CA PRO A 181 -13.10 2.39 6.22
C PRO A 181 -14.55 2.71 6.63
N SER A 182 -15.28 1.72 7.14
CA SER A 182 -16.64 1.93 7.64
C SER A 182 -16.67 2.78 8.91
N LEU A 183 -15.79 2.49 9.87
CA LEU A 183 -15.68 3.25 11.12
C LEU A 183 -15.14 4.67 10.86
N GLY A 184 -14.09 4.80 10.06
CA GLY A 184 -13.52 6.10 9.68
C GLY A 184 -14.52 6.97 8.92
N GLY A 185 -15.32 6.35 8.05
CA GLY A 185 -16.42 7.01 7.35
C GLY A 185 -17.52 7.48 8.31
N TRP A 186 -17.94 6.64 9.25
CA TRP A 186 -18.93 7.00 10.27
C TRP A 186 -18.45 8.17 11.15
N ILE A 187 -17.20 8.12 11.62
CA ILE A 187 -16.60 9.22 12.40
C ILE A 187 -16.56 10.51 11.56
N THR A 188 -16.18 10.40 10.28
CA THR A 188 -16.10 11.53 9.36
C THR A 188 -17.45 12.21 9.14
N ASP A 189 -18.53 11.44 9.02
CA ASP A 189 -19.88 11.96 8.77
C ASP A 189 -20.51 12.58 10.02
N HIS A 190 -20.28 12.01 11.24
CA HIS A 190 -20.94 12.45 12.47
C HIS A 190 -20.16 13.51 13.26
N TRP A 191 -18.83 13.48 13.17
CA TRP A 191 -17.97 14.41 13.91
C TRP A 191 -17.19 15.30 12.95
N SER A 192 -16.05 14.78 12.44
CA SER A 192 -15.23 15.46 11.44
C SER A 192 -14.21 14.45 10.90
N TRP A 193 -13.76 14.65 9.66
CA TRP A 193 -12.67 13.88 9.09
C TRP A 193 -11.38 13.93 9.94
N ARG A 194 -11.17 15.00 10.72
CA ARG A 194 -10.03 15.13 11.64
C ARG A 194 -10.07 14.10 12.76
N TRP A 195 -11.25 13.80 13.29
CA TRP A 195 -11.41 12.82 14.34
C TRP A 195 -11.15 11.39 13.87
N ALA A 196 -11.35 11.09 12.58
CA ALA A 196 -10.98 9.80 12.01
C ALA A 196 -9.47 9.50 12.13
N PHE A 197 -8.64 10.56 12.18
CA PHE A 197 -7.22 10.44 12.49
C PHE A 197 -6.95 10.42 13.99
N TYR A 198 -7.46 11.38 14.75
CA TYR A 198 -7.14 11.51 16.16
C TYR A 198 -7.57 10.31 17.02
N VAL A 199 -8.62 9.59 16.65
CA VAL A 199 -9.12 8.44 17.40
C VAL A 199 -8.07 7.32 17.52
N ASN A 200 -7.11 7.26 16.60
CA ASN A 200 -6.03 6.26 16.63
C ASN A 200 -4.83 6.67 17.50
N VAL A 201 -4.71 7.94 17.86
CA VAL A 201 -3.56 8.45 18.68
C VAL A 201 -3.44 7.73 20.02
N PRO A 202 -4.51 7.52 20.83
CA PRO A 202 -4.39 6.79 22.08
C PRO A 202 -3.86 5.36 21.90
N LEU A 203 -4.29 4.67 20.84
CA LEU A 203 -3.84 3.33 20.52
C LEU A 203 -2.33 3.32 20.18
N GLY A 204 -1.89 4.31 19.38
CA GLY A 204 -0.49 4.49 19.06
C GLY A 204 0.39 4.81 20.26
N VAL A 205 -0.07 5.69 21.16
CA VAL A 205 0.64 6.00 22.43
C VAL A 205 0.78 4.75 23.30
N MET A 206 -0.31 3.98 23.42
CA MET A 206 -0.27 2.70 24.12
C MET A 206 0.72 1.73 23.46
N ALA A 207 0.77 1.68 22.12
CA ALA A 207 1.73 0.86 21.39
C ALA A 207 3.18 1.26 21.70
N ILE A 208 3.52 2.57 21.74
CA ILE A 208 4.85 3.04 22.14
C ILE A 208 5.21 2.54 23.53
N ALA A 209 4.30 2.71 24.51
CA ALA A 209 4.56 2.30 25.89
C ALA A 209 4.82 0.79 25.97
N VAL A 210 3.95 -0.02 25.33
CA VAL A 210 4.11 -1.49 25.35
C VAL A 210 5.41 -1.90 24.65
N VAL A 211 5.74 -1.35 23.49
CA VAL A 211 7.00 -1.65 22.78
C VAL A 211 8.22 -1.29 23.64
N TYR A 212 8.19 -0.13 24.29
CA TYR A 212 9.29 0.34 25.11
C TYR A 212 9.57 -0.59 26.30
N PHE A 213 8.53 -1.06 27.00
CA PHE A 213 8.68 -1.90 28.17
C PHE A 213 8.76 -3.40 27.86
N ALA A 214 8.06 -3.87 26.82
CA ALA A 214 7.91 -5.30 26.54
C ALA A 214 9.00 -5.88 25.63
N LEU A 215 9.53 -5.10 24.68
CA LEU A 215 10.55 -5.64 23.79
C LEU A 215 11.95 -5.59 24.42
N PRO A 216 12.66 -6.74 24.47
CA PRO A 216 14.03 -6.75 24.97
C PRO A 216 14.98 -6.01 24.04
N GLY A 217 15.92 -5.29 24.62
CA GLY A 217 16.99 -4.59 23.88
C GLY A 217 18.07 -5.58 23.40
N THR A 218 17.82 -6.29 22.34
CA THR A 218 18.82 -7.22 21.77
C THR A 218 19.82 -6.46 20.89
N ARG A 219 21.07 -6.44 21.29
CA ARG A 219 22.19 -6.07 20.42
C ARG A 219 22.75 -7.36 19.80
N ARG A 220 22.30 -7.71 18.60
CA ARG A 220 22.95 -8.76 17.83
C ARG A 220 24.09 -8.10 17.03
N ARG A 221 25.32 -8.27 17.50
CA ARG A 221 26.49 -7.97 16.68
C ARG A 221 26.61 -9.06 15.62
N LEU A 222 25.88 -8.91 14.52
CA LEU A 222 26.17 -9.71 13.32
C LEU A 222 27.41 -9.15 12.65
N ALA A 223 28.33 -10.05 12.28
CA ALA A 223 29.55 -9.73 11.56
C ALA A 223 29.21 -8.91 10.30
N ARG A 224 29.89 -7.80 10.13
CA ARG A 224 30.06 -6.94 8.93
C ARG A 224 29.12 -7.24 7.76
N SER A 225 27.83 -6.98 7.88
CA SER A 225 26.98 -6.81 6.74
C SER A 225 27.05 -5.34 6.32
N SER A 226 27.39 -5.07 5.07
CA SER A 226 27.47 -3.71 4.53
C SER A 226 26.08 -3.27 4.05
N ILE A 227 25.67 -2.05 4.44
CA ILE A 227 24.46 -1.45 3.87
C ILE A 227 24.79 -0.99 2.46
N ASP A 228 23.97 -1.36 1.49
CA ASP A 228 24.08 -0.84 0.15
C ASP A 228 23.54 0.60 0.04
N TRP A 229 24.32 1.55 0.58
CA TRP A 229 23.96 2.97 0.49
C TRP A 229 23.90 3.47 -0.95
N ALA A 230 24.73 2.90 -1.83
CA ALA A 230 24.73 3.24 -3.24
C ALA A 230 23.46 2.75 -3.94
N GLY A 231 23.02 1.52 -3.64
CA GLY A 231 21.72 0.99 -4.10
C GLY A 231 20.56 1.82 -3.62
N ILE A 232 20.50 2.19 -2.32
CA ILE A 232 19.44 3.07 -1.77
C ILE A 232 19.45 4.43 -2.47
N ALA A 233 20.61 5.07 -2.60
CA ALA A 233 20.71 6.41 -3.19
C ALA A 233 20.33 6.40 -4.68
N THR A 234 20.75 5.39 -5.44
CA THR A 234 20.42 5.27 -6.86
C THR A 234 18.97 4.84 -7.08
N LEU A 235 18.40 3.99 -6.20
CA LEU A 235 16.97 3.65 -6.18
C LEU A 235 16.13 4.92 -6.03
N LEU A 236 16.41 5.72 -5.01
CA LEU A 236 15.73 7.02 -4.80
C LEU A 236 15.96 7.95 -5.98
N GLY A 237 17.20 8.00 -6.46
CA GLY A 237 17.61 8.89 -7.54
C GLY A 237 16.84 8.66 -8.85
N TRP A 238 16.44 7.44 -9.20
CA TRP A 238 15.63 7.19 -10.39
C TRP A 238 14.13 7.19 -10.12
N LEU A 239 13.69 6.63 -8.99
CA LEU A 239 12.27 6.45 -8.70
C LEU A 239 11.58 7.78 -8.33
N VAL A 240 12.22 8.60 -7.49
CA VAL A 240 11.64 9.89 -7.06
C VAL A 240 11.44 10.84 -8.25
N PRO A 241 12.45 11.11 -9.11
CA PRO A 241 12.25 11.95 -10.28
C PRO A 241 11.18 11.41 -11.23
N LEU A 242 11.10 10.08 -11.42
CA LEU A 242 10.04 9.47 -12.24
C LEU A 242 8.65 9.80 -11.69
N LEU A 243 8.42 9.54 -10.40
CA LEU A 243 7.11 9.76 -9.78
C LEU A 243 6.75 11.25 -9.75
N LEU A 244 7.71 12.13 -9.47
CA LEU A 244 7.51 13.59 -9.54
C LEU A 244 7.13 14.04 -10.95
N ALA A 245 7.86 13.57 -11.98
CA ALA A 245 7.57 13.90 -13.37
C ALA A 245 6.16 13.47 -13.77
N LEU A 246 5.81 12.20 -13.51
CA LEU A 246 4.50 11.65 -13.83
C LEU A 246 3.35 12.38 -13.11
N THR A 247 3.55 12.77 -11.86
CA THR A 247 2.52 13.47 -11.07
C THR A 247 2.36 14.93 -11.51
N TRP A 248 3.47 15.62 -11.83
CA TRP A 248 3.42 17.03 -12.26
C TRP A 248 2.95 17.22 -13.70
N VAL A 249 3.04 16.20 -14.55
CA VAL A 249 2.48 16.24 -15.91
C VAL A 249 0.96 16.51 -15.90
N GLY A 250 0.24 16.10 -14.84
CA GLY A 250 -1.18 16.44 -14.67
C GLY A 250 -1.47 17.93 -14.59
N GLN A 251 -0.52 18.71 -14.05
CA GLN A 251 -0.63 20.15 -13.84
C GLN A 251 0.17 20.97 -14.86
N SER A 252 0.96 20.31 -15.71
CA SER A 252 1.90 20.96 -16.63
C SER A 252 1.97 20.17 -17.95
N SER A 253 2.58 20.75 -18.99
CA SER A 253 2.82 20.03 -20.23
C SER A 253 4.00 19.06 -20.13
N TRP A 254 3.97 17.96 -20.90
CA TRP A 254 5.12 17.07 -21.11
C TRP A 254 6.38 17.81 -21.59
N SER A 255 6.18 18.92 -22.31
CA SER A 255 7.26 19.78 -22.82
C SER A 255 7.88 20.70 -21.77
N ALA A 256 7.32 20.79 -20.56
CA ALA A 256 7.87 21.64 -19.50
C ALA A 256 9.32 21.24 -19.17
N PRO A 257 10.27 22.20 -19.13
CA PRO A 257 11.69 21.90 -18.92
C PRO A 257 11.96 21.07 -17.67
N ARG A 258 11.24 21.36 -16.56
CA ARG A 258 11.36 20.63 -15.30
C ARG A 258 10.95 19.16 -15.43
N ILE A 259 9.88 18.86 -16.20
CA ILE A 259 9.39 17.49 -16.37
C ILE A 259 10.38 16.71 -17.23
N ARG A 260 10.88 17.31 -18.33
CA ARG A 260 11.92 16.69 -19.16
C ARG A 260 13.19 16.42 -18.37
N ALA A 261 13.65 17.37 -17.54
CA ALA A 261 14.82 17.18 -16.70
C ALA A 261 14.66 16.01 -15.71
N LEU A 262 13.49 15.87 -15.07
CA LEU A 262 13.19 14.76 -14.17
C LEU A 262 13.13 13.42 -14.89
N LEU A 263 12.52 13.36 -16.08
CA LEU A 263 12.48 12.14 -16.89
C LEU A 263 13.87 11.73 -17.38
N ILE A 264 14.70 12.70 -17.81
CA ILE A 264 16.09 12.44 -18.19
C ILE A 264 16.89 11.95 -16.99
N ALA A 265 16.76 12.60 -15.83
CA ALA A 265 17.42 12.17 -14.60
C ALA A 265 17.03 10.74 -14.22
N SER A 266 15.76 10.42 -14.27
CA SER A 266 15.27 9.05 -14.01
C SER A 266 15.81 8.06 -15.03
N ALA A 267 15.77 8.38 -16.32
CA ALA A 267 16.26 7.51 -17.39
C ALA A 267 17.78 7.24 -17.32
N VAL A 268 18.56 8.22 -16.85
CA VAL A 268 20.01 8.08 -16.64
C VAL A 268 20.31 7.28 -15.35
N LEU A 269 19.56 7.56 -14.27
CA LEU A 269 19.82 6.93 -12.97
C LEU A 269 19.32 5.49 -12.88
N LEU A 270 18.33 5.08 -13.70
CA LEU A 270 17.88 3.69 -13.74
C LEU A 270 18.98 2.69 -14.19
N PRO A 271 19.71 2.90 -15.30
CA PRO A 271 20.84 2.05 -15.63
C PRO A 271 21.95 2.06 -14.56
N ILE A 272 22.20 3.23 -13.93
CA ILE A 272 23.18 3.35 -12.84
C ILE A 272 22.73 2.50 -11.65
N PHE A 273 21.46 2.55 -11.26
CA PHE A 273 20.88 1.70 -10.23
C PHE A 273 21.09 0.22 -10.57
N LEU A 274 20.75 -0.21 -11.80
CA LEU A 274 20.93 -1.61 -12.22
C LEU A 274 22.40 -2.05 -12.21
N LEU A 275 23.33 -1.14 -12.54
CA LEU A 275 24.77 -1.41 -12.44
C LEU A 275 25.22 -1.53 -10.99
N VAL A 276 24.80 -0.63 -10.11
CA VAL A 276 25.10 -0.68 -8.67
C VAL A 276 24.59 -1.99 -8.07
N GLU A 277 23.33 -2.35 -8.31
CA GLU A 277 22.73 -3.60 -7.83
C GLU A 277 23.46 -4.86 -8.34
N LYS A 278 23.98 -4.81 -9.57
CA LYS A 278 24.74 -5.93 -10.15
C LYS A 278 26.05 -6.19 -9.40
N TYR A 279 26.70 -5.15 -8.89
CA TYR A 279 28.00 -5.25 -8.21
C TYR A 279 27.89 -5.12 -6.68
N ALA A 280 26.71 -4.85 -6.14
CA ALA A 280 26.49 -4.78 -4.71
C ALA A 280 26.74 -6.13 -4.03
N VAL A 281 27.38 -6.10 -2.86
CA VAL A 281 27.61 -7.32 -2.05
C VAL A 281 26.29 -7.86 -1.50
N GLU A 282 25.38 -6.96 -1.11
CA GLU A 282 24.04 -7.30 -0.61
C GLU A 282 23.01 -6.41 -1.31
N PRO A 283 22.62 -6.73 -2.56
CA PRO A 283 21.72 -5.90 -3.35
C PRO A 283 20.32 -5.84 -2.76
N ILE A 284 19.63 -4.70 -2.92
CA ILE A 284 18.22 -4.51 -2.58
C ILE A 284 17.36 -5.40 -3.49
N VAL A 285 17.71 -5.43 -4.77
CA VAL A 285 17.04 -6.22 -5.81
C VAL A 285 18.00 -7.22 -6.41
N LEU A 286 17.86 -8.49 -6.08
CA LEU A 286 18.72 -9.55 -6.62
C LEU A 286 18.44 -9.78 -8.11
N LEU A 287 19.16 -9.09 -9.00
CA LEU A 287 18.95 -9.13 -10.45
C LEU A 287 19.10 -10.53 -11.05
N THR A 288 19.88 -11.42 -10.42
CA THR A 288 20.05 -12.81 -10.85
C THR A 288 18.75 -13.61 -10.83
N LEU A 289 17.79 -13.25 -9.98
CA LEU A 289 16.45 -13.87 -9.93
C LEU A 289 15.71 -13.73 -11.28
N PHE A 290 15.89 -12.59 -11.96
CA PHE A 290 15.22 -12.33 -13.25
C PHE A 290 15.78 -13.12 -14.43
N ARG A 291 16.87 -13.88 -14.25
CA ARG A 291 17.32 -14.88 -15.26
C ARG A 291 16.34 -16.06 -15.34
N ASN A 292 15.56 -16.30 -14.29
CA ASN A 292 14.50 -17.29 -14.31
C ASN A 292 13.24 -16.68 -14.95
N ARG A 293 12.86 -17.20 -16.14
CA ARG A 293 11.69 -16.73 -16.90
C ARG A 293 10.40 -16.71 -16.05
N ARG A 294 10.21 -17.68 -15.15
CA ARG A 294 9.02 -17.72 -14.29
C ARG A 294 8.99 -16.57 -13.30
N ILE A 295 10.12 -16.31 -12.64
CA ILE A 295 10.23 -15.19 -11.70
C ILE A 295 9.97 -13.88 -12.44
N THR A 296 10.55 -13.69 -13.63
CA THR A 296 10.33 -12.48 -14.44
C THR A 296 8.86 -12.29 -14.81
N LEU A 297 8.19 -13.36 -15.28
CA LEU A 297 6.75 -13.27 -15.63
C LEU A 297 5.88 -12.98 -14.41
N VAL A 298 6.13 -13.64 -13.26
CA VAL A 298 5.37 -13.38 -12.04
C VAL A 298 5.66 -11.98 -11.51
N SER A 299 6.89 -11.51 -11.58
CA SER A 299 7.28 -10.15 -11.19
C SER A 299 6.56 -9.08 -12.03
N LEU A 300 6.46 -9.29 -13.33
CA LEU A 300 5.71 -8.40 -14.23
C LEU A 300 4.20 -8.43 -13.89
N ASN A 301 3.65 -9.60 -13.61
CA ASN A 301 2.26 -9.75 -13.16
C ASN A 301 1.99 -9.00 -11.85
N ILE A 302 2.92 -9.08 -10.88
CA ILE A 302 2.82 -8.38 -9.59
C ILE A 302 2.88 -6.85 -9.79
N PHE A 303 3.73 -6.38 -10.68
CA PHE A 303 3.80 -4.97 -11.05
C PHE A 303 2.46 -4.48 -11.64
N LEU A 304 1.89 -5.22 -12.60
CA LEU A 304 0.58 -4.91 -13.19
C LEU A 304 -0.55 -5.00 -12.15
N MET A 305 -0.49 -5.99 -11.25
CA MET A 305 -1.41 -6.09 -10.13
C MET A 305 -1.35 -4.87 -9.21
N GLY A 306 -0.14 -4.33 -8.97
CA GLY A 306 0.06 -3.09 -8.21
C GLY A 306 -0.68 -1.91 -8.81
N ILE A 307 -0.61 -1.71 -10.13
CA ILE A 307 -1.35 -0.65 -10.84
C ILE A 307 -2.86 -0.77 -10.56
N GLY A 308 -3.44 -1.96 -10.78
CA GLY A 308 -4.87 -2.18 -10.58
C GLY A 308 -5.32 -2.04 -9.13
N LEU A 309 -4.53 -2.58 -8.19
CA LEU A 309 -4.84 -2.55 -6.76
C LEU A 309 -4.95 -1.11 -6.23
N TYR A 310 -3.97 -0.25 -6.55
CA TYR A 310 -4.01 1.14 -6.12
C TYR A 310 -5.01 1.98 -6.91
N GLY A 311 -5.31 1.60 -8.16
CA GLY A 311 -6.40 2.16 -8.94
C GLY A 311 -7.74 2.03 -8.21
N ILE A 312 -8.11 0.83 -7.76
CA ILE A 312 -9.37 0.65 -7.02
C ILE A 312 -9.29 1.20 -5.60
N SER A 313 -8.18 0.99 -4.88
CA SER A 313 -8.09 1.35 -3.46
C SER A 313 -8.18 2.86 -3.21
N VAL A 314 -7.62 3.67 -4.11
CA VAL A 314 -7.60 5.14 -3.97
C VAL A 314 -8.80 5.78 -4.66
N TYR A 315 -9.19 5.28 -5.82
CA TYR A 315 -10.17 5.97 -6.66
C TYR A 315 -11.62 5.46 -6.48
N LEU A 316 -11.86 4.24 -5.97
CA LEU A 316 -13.22 3.80 -5.65
C LEU A 316 -13.89 4.63 -4.55
N PRO A 317 -13.24 4.95 -3.41
CA PRO A 317 -13.81 5.86 -2.41
C PRO A 317 -14.04 7.28 -2.95
N LEU A 318 -13.14 7.74 -3.82
CA LEU A 318 -13.24 9.02 -4.48
C LEU A 318 -14.43 9.08 -5.44
N ASP A 319 -14.64 8.05 -6.25
CA ASP A 319 -15.78 7.91 -7.16
C ASP A 319 -17.11 7.90 -6.42
N LEU A 320 -17.21 7.06 -5.37
CA LEU A 320 -18.42 6.98 -4.54
C LEU A 320 -18.79 8.31 -3.90
N GLN A 321 -17.81 9.06 -3.38
CA GLN A 321 -18.07 10.34 -2.73
C GLN A 321 -18.24 11.49 -3.75
N GLY A 322 -17.43 11.51 -4.82
CA GLY A 322 -17.39 12.61 -5.80
C GLY A 322 -18.44 12.51 -6.90
N VAL A 323 -18.70 11.32 -7.45
CA VAL A 323 -19.65 11.10 -8.57
C VAL A 323 -21.01 10.69 -8.05
N VAL A 324 -21.06 9.64 -7.22
CA VAL A 324 -22.33 9.10 -6.68
C VAL A 324 -22.90 10.01 -5.60
N GLY A 325 -22.05 10.80 -4.93
CA GLY A 325 -22.46 11.67 -3.82
C GLY A 325 -22.76 10.89 -2.53
N ALA A 326 -22.16 9.70 -2.39
CA ALA A 326 -22.30 8.89 -1.19
C ALA A 326 -21.65 9.58 0.02
N SER A 327 -22.17 9.33 1.22
CA SER A 327 -21.50 9.76 2.44
C SER A 327 -20.20 8.99 2.66
N ALA A 328 -19.29 9.51 3.49
CA ALA A 328 -18.05 8.83 3.81
C ALA A 328 -18.29 7.46 4.46
N ALA A 329 -19.33 7.33 5.29
CA ALA A 329 -19.75 6.06 5.89
C ALA A 329 -20.21 5.04 4.83
N LYS A 330 -21.04 5.45 3.87
CA LYS A 330 -21.48 4.57 2.78
C LYS A 330 -20.32 4.15 1.88
N SER A 331 -19.46 5.10 1.52
CA SER A 331 -18.23 4.83 0.75
C SER A 331 -17.31 3.85 1.48
N GLY A 332 -17.12 4.07 2.79
CA GLY A 332 -16.34 3.18 3.65
C GLY A 332 -16.94 1.77 3.77
N ALA A 333 -18.29 1.66 3.83
CA ALA A 333 -18.95 0.36 3.87
C ALA A 333 -18.76 -0.44 2.57
N VAL A 334 -18.89 0.21 1.40
CA VAL A 334 -18.61 -0.43 0.10
C VAL A 334 -17.15 -0.89 0.02
N PHE A 335 -16.20 -0.03 0.42
CA PHE A 335 -14.79 -0.40 0.43
C PHE A 335 -14.48 -1.50 1.46
N GLY A 336 -15.11 -1.48 2.63
CA GLY A 336 -14.98 -2.53 3.65
C GLY A 336 -15.43 -3.90 3.14
N LEU A 337 -16.54 -3.96 2.39
CA LEU A 337 -17.02 -5.20 1.76
C LEU A 337 -16.10 -5.67 0.62
N TYR A 338 -15.54 -4.73 -0.17
CA TYR A 338 -14.45 -5.04 -1.10
C TYR A 338 -13.26 -5.67 -0.38
N ALA A 339 -12.76 -5.04 0.69
CA ALA A 339 -11.63 -5.53 1.47
C ALA A 339 -11.93 -6.90 2.09
N PHE A 340 -13.15 -7.11 2.62
CA PHE A 340 -13.59 -8.40 3.12
C PHE A 340 -13.57 -9.48 2.05
N SER A 341 -13.99 -9.16 0.81
CA SER A 341 -13.95 -10.11 -0.30
C SER A 341 -12.52 -10.51 -0.68
N VAL A 342 -11.57 -9.56 -0.64
CA VAL A 342 -10.13 -9.83 -0.81
C VAL A 342 -9.65 -10.84 0.22
N VAL A 343 -9.98 -10.63 1.48
CA VAL A 343 -9.55 -11.50 2.59
C VAL A 343 -10.16 -12.89 2.50
N ALA A 344 -11.47 -12.96 2.29
CA ALA A 344 -12.17 -14.24 2.18
C ALA A 344 -11.60 -15.08 1.01
N ALA A 345 -11.37 -14.45 -0.13
CA ALA A 345 -10.78 -15.12 -1.30
C ALA A 345 -9.31 -15.51 -1.06
N ASN A 346 -8.52 -14.69 -0.33
CA ASN A 346 -7.15 -15.02 0.05
C ASN A 346 -7.10 -16.29 0.92
N LEU A 347 -7.96 -16.38 1.93
CA LEU A 347 -8.05 -17.55 2.81
C LEU A 347 -8.46 -18.83 2.05
N VAL A 348 -9.40 -18.71 1.13
CA VAL A 348 -9.85 -19.84 0.30
C VAL A 348 -8.75 -20.26 -0.68
N SER A 349 -8.12 -19.31 -1.35
CA SER A 349 -7.07 -19.60 -2.32
C SER A 349 -5.82 -20.18 -1.66
N GLY A 350 -5.46 -19.77 -0.44
CA GLY A 350 -4.38 -20.36 0.34
C GLY A 350 -4.55 -21.87 0.56
N ARG A 351 -5.79 -22.35 0.80
CA ARG A 351 -6.09 -23.79 0.89
C ARG A 351 -6.01 -24.52 -0.47
N LEU A 352 -6.34 -23.82 -1.56
CA LEU A 352 -6.29 -24.40 -2.91
C LEU A 352 -4.86 -24.49 -3.46
N LEU A 353 -3.98 -23.58 -3.03
CA LEU A 353 -2.57 -23.51 -3.46
C LEU A 353 -1.72 -24.70 -3.01
N SER A 354 -2.14 -25.42 -1.96
CA SER A 354 -1.47 -26.66 -1.52
C SER A 354 -1.43 -27.76 -2.59
N ARG A 355 -2.24 -27.64 -3.67
CA ARG A 355 -2.27 -28.54 -4.82
C ARG A 355 -1.52 -27.90 -5.99
N ALA A 356 -0.21 -28.14 -6.08
CA ALA A 356 0.75 -27.51 -7.00
C ALA A 356 0.32 -27.42 -8.48
N ALA A 357 -0.49 -28.33 -8.98
CA ALA A 357 -0.97 -28.34 -10.37
C ALA A 357 -1.97 -27.22 -10.71
N ARG A 358 -2.48 -26.47 -9.72
CA ARG A 358 -3.57 -25.49 -9.91
C ARG A 358 -3.12 -24.02 -9.87
N ASN A 359 -1.85 -23.72 -9.52
CA ASN A 359 -1.41 -22.35 -9.27
C ASN A 359 -1.54 -21.44 -10.51
N GLN A 360 -1.27 -21.95 -11.71
CA GLN A 360 -1.46 -21.20 -12.95
C GLN A 360 -2.93 -20.87 -13.21
N PHE A 361 -3.86 -21.83 -13.01
CA PHE A 361 -5.29 -21.59 -13.21
C PHE A 361 -5.84 -20.58 -12.21
N LEU A 362 -5.35 -20.59 -10.95
CA LEU A 362 -5.72 -19.59 -9.96
C LEU A 362 -5.23 -18.19 -10.37
N ALA A 363 -4.02 -18.09 -10.92
CA ALA A 363 -3.50 -16.82 -11.44
C ALA A 363 -4.34 -16.29 -12.62
N ILE A 364 -4.71 -17.15 -13.58
CA ILE A 364 -5.57 -16.80 -14.73
C ILE A 364 -6.97 -16.39 -14.24
N GLY A 365 -7.60 -17.21 -13.39
CA GLY A 365 -8.94 -16.95 -12.88
C GLY A 365 -8.99 -15.67 -12.03
N GLY A 366 -8.02 -15.48 -11.13
CA GLY A 366 -7.91 -14.29 -10.29
C GLY A 366 -7.73 -13.01 -11.11
N SER A 367 -6.80 -13.00 -12.08
CA SER A 367 -6.58 -11.83 -12.96
C SER A 367 -7.78 -11.57 -13.87
N GLY A 368 -8.44 -12.61 -14.39
CA GLY A 368 -9.65 -12.49 -15.19
C GLY A 368 -10.82 -11.89 -14.39
N LEU A 369 -11.07 -12.39 -13.17
CA LEU A 369 -12.12 -11.86 -12.28
C LEU A 369 -11.85 -10.39 -11.93
N THR A 370 -10.61 -10.05 -11.56
CA THR A 370 -10.25 -8.67 -11.25
C THR A 370 -10.42 -7.75 -12.46
N ALA A 371 -9.92 -8.18 -13.63
CA ALA A 371 -10.06 -7.41 -14.87
C ALA A 371 -11.53 -7.18 -15.22
N THR A 372 -12.38 -8.20 -15.08
CA THR A 372 -13.82 -8.11 -15.33
C THR A 372 -14.48 -7.13 -14.37
N GLY A 373 -14.21 -7.24 -13.07
CA GLY A 373 -14.79 -6.34 -12.08
C GLY A 373 -14.38 -4.87 -12.30
N LEU A 374 -13.09 -4.61 -12.59
CA LEU A 374 -12.59 -3.26 -12.92
C LEU A 374 -13.15 -2.75 -14.25
N PHE A 375 -13.32 -3.62 -15.26
CA PHE A 375 -13.94 -3.26 -16.52
C PHE A 375 -15.41 -2.86 -16.32
N LEU A 376 -16.16 -3.61 -15.51
CA LEU A 376 -17.54 -3.25 -15.17
C LEU A 376 -17.60 -1.91 -14.42
N LEU A 377 -16.69 -1.67 -13.47
CA LEU A 377 -16.53 -0.35 -12.82
C LEU A 377 -16.27 0.76 -13.84
N SER A 378 -15.48 0.50 -14.88
CA SER A 378 -15.22 1.48 -15.93
C SER A 378 -16.43 1.77 -16.83
N ARG A 379 -17.51 1.00 -16.76
CA ARG A 379 -18.73 1.19 -17.57
C ARG A 379 -19.88 1.82 -16.78
N MET A 380 -19.64 2.12 -15.51
CA MET A 380 -20.66 2.75 -14.65
C MET A 380 -20.96 4.17 -15.09
N ASP A 381 -22.20 4.57 -14.92
CA ASP A 381 -22.70 5.91 -15.24
C ASP A 381 -23.39 6.56 -14.05
N SER A 382 -23.98 7.71 -14.27
CA SER A 382 -24.68 8.46 -13.24
C SER A 382 -25.98 7.81 -12.74
N SER A 383 -26.48 6.79 -13.44
CA SER A 383 -27.68 6.01 -13.09
C SER A 383 -27.33 4.72 -12.33
N THR A 384 -26.06 4.33 -12.30
CA THR A 384 -25.59 3.11 -11.65
C THR A 384 -25.87 3.14 -10.15
N THR A 385 -26.49 2.09 -9.66
CA THR A 385 -26.88 1.98 -8.25
C THR A 385 -25.72 1.52 -7.35
N GLN A 386 -25.78 1.87 -6.06
CA GLN A 386 -24.75 1.43 -5.09
C GLN A 386 -24.57 -0.10 -5.01
N PRO A 387 -25.63 -0.94 -5.08
CA PRO A 387 -25.47 -2.40 -5.13
C PRO A 387 -24.69 -2.90 -6.36
N GLU A 388 -24.85 -2.26 -7.51
CA GLU A 388 -24.11 -2.62 -8.74
C GLU A 388 -22.62 -2.30 -8.57
N ILE A 389 -22.28 -1.12 -8.03
CA ILE A 389 -20.90 -0.75 -7.70
C ILE A 389 -20.30 -1.74 -6.72
N LEU A 390 -21.05 -2.09 -5.67
CA LEU A 390 -20.63 -3.06 -4.67
C LEU A 390 -20.35 -4.43 -5.28
N LEU A 391 -21.22 -4.92 -6.16
CA LEU A 391 -21.02 -6.22 -6.83
C LEU A 391 -19.74 -6.24 -7.65
N CYS A 392 -19.48 -5.18 -8.42
CA CYS A 392 -18.26 -5.06 -9.22
C CYS A 392 -16.99 -4.92 -8.35
N ALA A 393 -17.09 -4.20 -7.23
CA ALA A 393 -16.02 -4.09 -6.26
C ALA A 393 -15.71 -5.46 -5.60
N ILE A 394 -16.74 -6.20 -5.18
CA ILE A 394 -16.59 -7.55 -4.62
C ILE A 394 -15.94 -8.49 -5.65
N LEU A 395 -16.38 -8.45 -6.91
CA LEU A 395 -15.82 -9.28 -7.98
C LEU A 395 -14.32 -9.00 -8.16
N SER A 396 -13.93 -7.71 -8.18
CA SER A 396 -12.52 -7.30 -8.22
C SER A 396 -11.77 -7.76 -6.98
N GLY A 397 -12.38 -7.64 -5.80
CA GLY A 397 -11.79 -8.04 -4.52
C GLY A 397 -11.52 -9.54 -4.44
N VAL A 398 -12.47 -10.38 -4.87
CA VAL A 398 -12.25 -11.83 -4.96
C VAL A 398 -11.06 -12.15 -5.86
N GLY A 399 -10.95 -11.50 -7.02
CA GLY A 399 -9.82 -11.67 -7.92
C GLY A 399 -8.48 -11.29 -7.27
N PHE A 400 -8.36 -10.12 -6.65
CA PHE A 400 -7.14 -9.70 -5.93
C PHE A 400 -6.80 -10.64 -4.78
N GLY A 401 -7.80 -11.10 -4.02
CA GLY A 401 -7.61 -12.04 -2.92
C GLY A 401 -7.05 -13.39 -3.37
N VAL A 402 -7.39 -13.84 -4.58
CA VAL A 402 -6.78 -15.03 -5.18
C VAL A 402 -5.35 -14.75 -5.66
N LEU A 403 -5.10 -13.59 -6.27
CA LEU A 403 -3.80 -13.27 -6.89
C LEU A 403 -2.67 -13.10 -5.88
N MET A 404 -2.93 -12.42 -4.76
CA MET A 404 -1.89 -12.11 -3.77
C MET A 404 -1.11 -13.35 -3.31
N PRO A 405 -1.73 -14.36 -2.69
CA PRO A 405 -0.99 -15.54 -2.24
C PRO A 405 -0.51 -16.41 -3.41
N THR A 406 -1.21 -16.37 -4.55
CA THR A 406 -0.83 -17.17 -5.73
C THR A 406 0.53 -16.71 -6.27
N TYR A 407 0.73 -15.40 -6.44
CA TYR A 407 2.00 -14.88 -6.94
C TYR A 407 3.14 -15.05 -5.94
N GLU A 408 2.88 -14.90 -4.64
CA GLU A 408 3.88 -15.17 -3.60
C GLU A 408 4.36 -16.62 -3.64
N VAL A 409 3.44 -17.59 -3.70
CA VAL A 409 3.77 -19.02 -3.80
C VAL A 409 4.50 -19.34 -5.11
N LEU A 410 4.10 -18.74 -6.24
CA LEU A 410 4.76 -18.96 -7.53
C LEU A 410 6.22 -18.46 -7.53
N VAL A 411 6.50 -17.31 -6.90
CA VAL A 411 7.86 -16.79 -6.76
C VAL A 411 8.67 -17.65 -5.79
N GLN A 412 8.12 -18.00 -4.63
CA GLN A 412 8.80 -18.84 -3.64
C GLN A 412 9.17 -20.22 -4.20
N ASN A 413 8.27 -20.83 -4.98
CA ASN A 413 8.53 -22.12 -5.63
C ASN A 413 9.56 -22.05 -6.78
N ALA A 414 9.79 -20.87 -7.35
CA ALA A 414 10.74 -20.67 -8.45
C ALA A 414 12.10 -20.14 -7.97
N ALA A 415 12.19 -19.62 -6.75
CA ALA A 415 13.40 -19.08 -6.14
C ALA A 415 14.24 -20.20 -5.47
N PRO A 416 15.57 -20.09 -5.48
CA PRO A 416 16.43 -20.93 -4.63
C PRO A 416 16.09 -20.73 -3.15
N ALA A 417 16.26 -21.77 -2.32
CA ALA A 417 15.92 -21.72 -0.90
C ALA A 417 16.63 -20.58 -0.15
N GLU A 418 17.90 -20.32 -0.50
CA GLU A 418 18.75 -19.28 0.07
C GLU A 418 18.27 -17.85 -0.31
N ALA A 419 17.60 -17.71 -1.45
CA ALA A 419 17.12 -16.44 -1.98
C ALA A 419 15.61 -16.19 -1.76
N MET A 420 14.90 -17.08 -1.05
CA MET A 420 13.44 -17.02 -0.89
C MET A 420 13.00 -15.71 -0.23
N GLY A 421 13.70 -15.26 0.81
CA GLY A 421 13.39 -13.99 1.50
C GLY A 421 13.55 -12.78 0.58
N VAL A 422 14.65 -12.72 -0.18
CA VAL A 422 14.90 -11.65 -1.14
C VAL A 422 13.88 -11.69 -2.27
N ALA A 423 13.52 -12.87 -2.78
CA ALA A 423 12.50 -13.02 -3.82
C ALA A 423 11.13 -12.51 -3.36
N THR A 424 10.72 -12.81 -2.11
CA THR A 424 9.50 -12.26 -1.51
C THR A 424 9.59 -10.75 -1.34
N GLY A 425 10.74 -10.21 -0.92
CA GLY A 425 10.97 -8.76 -0.84
C GLY A 425 10.83 -8.06 -2.20
N VAL A 426 11.40 -8.65 -3.26
CA VAL A 426 11.28 -8.13 -4.64
C VAL A 426 9.82 -8.10 -5.10
N THR A 427 8.98 -9.07 -4.73
CA THR A 427 7.55 -9.05 -5.09
C THR A 427 6.82 -7.88 -4.44
N GLN A 428 7.06 -7.62 -3.17
CA GLN A 428 6.47 -6.47 -2.45
C GLN A 428 6.95 -5.13 -3.04
N PHE A 429 8.25 -5.03 -3.34
CA PHE A 429 8.85 -3.87 -4.00
C PHE A 429 8.19 -3.58 -5.35
N LEU A 430 8.09 -4.57 -6.24
CA LEU A 430 7.50 -4.40 -7.58
C LEU A 430 6.02 -4.05 -7.52
N ARG A 431 5.26 -4.60 -6.56
CA ARG A 431 3.87 -4.22 -6.32
C ARG A 431 3.76 -2.74 -5.93
N SER A 432 4.63 -2.27 -5.03
CA SER A 432 4.65 -0.88 -4.59
C SER A 432 5.05 0.08 -5.72
N VAL A 433 6.06 -0.28 -6.51
CA VAL A 433 6.49 0.50 -7.69
C VAL A 433 5.39 0.58 -8.74
N GLY A 434 4.73 -0.56 -9.04
CA GLY A 434 3.57 -0.60 -9.94
C GLY A 434 2.44 0.30 -9.45
N GLY A 435 2.13 0.23 -8.15
CA GLY A 435 1.14 1.10 -7.51
C GLY A 435 1.48 2.58 -7.58
N ALA A 436 2.72 2.95 -7.29
CA ALA A 436 3.18 4.34 -7.33
C ALA A 436 3.13 4.92 -8.75
N ILE A 437 3.57 4.16 -9.75
CA ILE A 437 3.47 4.56 -11.16
C ILE A 437 2.00 4.66 -11.60
N GLY A 438 1.17 3.68 -11.20
CA GLY A 438 -0.26 3.70 -11.46
C GLY A 438 -0.93 4.95 -10.89
N LEU A 439 -0.69 5.28 -9.62
CA LEU A 439 -1.24 6.47 -8.96
C LEU A 439 -0.81 7.77 -9.65
N ALA A 440 0.45 7.89 -10.03
CA ALA A 440 0.96 9.07 -10.73
C ALA A 440 0.29 9.26 -12.11
N LEU A 441 0.13 8.17 -12.87
CA LEU A 441 -0.59 8.18 -14.15
C LEU A 441 -2.08 8.52 -13.96
N PHE A 442 -2.74 7.90 -13.00
CA PHE A 442 -4.16 8.12 -12.71
C PHE A 442 -4.45 9.54 -12.22
N SER A 443 -3.57 10.10 -11.37
CA SER A 443 -3.66 11.50 -10.95
C SER A 443 -3.59 12.45 -12.14
N THR A 444 -2.66 12.21 -13.06
CA THR A 444 -2.51 13.00 -14.29
C THR A 444 -3.74 12.92 -15.17
N MET A 445 -4.28 11.71 -15.34
CA MET A 445 -5.49 11.50 -16.15
C MET A 445 -6.71 12.15 -15.51
N LEU A 446 -6.87 11.98 -14.19
CA LEU A 446 -7.97 12.61 -13.44
C LEU A 446 -7.98 14.12 -13.70
N LEU A 447 -6.86 14.79 -13.47
CA LEU A 447 -6.77 16.24 -13.61
C LEU A 447 -7.01 16.69 -15.05
N ARG A 448 -6.36 16.06 -16.03
CA ARG A 448 -6.50 16.46 -17.44
C ARG A 448 -7.91 16.26 -17.98
N ILE A 449 -8.50 15.09 -17.74
CA ILE A 449 -9.85 14.79 -18.24
C ILE A 449 -10.87 15.69 -17.54
N TYR A 450 -10.72 15.91 -16.25
CA TYR A 450 -11.59 16.80 -15.50
C TYR A 450 -11.54 18.24 -16.04
N HIS A 451 -10.35 18.83 -16.12
CA HIS A 451 -10.17 20.18 -16.62
C HIS A 451 -10.62 20.36 -18.09
N SER A 452 -10.40 19.37 -18.95
CA SER A 452 -10.89 19.43 -20.33
C SER A 452 -12.43 19.54 -20.45
N HIS A 453 -13.18 19.06 -19.45
CA HIS A 453 -14.64 19.17 -19.43
C HIS A 453 -15.14 20.44 -18.74
N VAL A 454 -14.36 21.04 -17.83
CA VAL A 454 -14.83 22.13 -16.97
C VAL A 454 -14.34 23.49 -17.44
N ASP A 455 -13.10 23.59 -17.91
CA ASP A 455 -12.46 24.89 -18.23
C ASP A 455 -13.23 25.73 -19.26
N HIS A 456 -13.87 25.11 -20.24
CA HIS A 456 -14.64 25.80 -21.26
C HIS A 456 -16.05 26.23 -20.78
N LEU A 457 -16.53 25.67 -19.66
CA LEU A 457 -17.84 26.01 -19.07
C LEU A 457 -17.73 27.22 -18.12
N ILE A 458 -16.53 27.55 -17.66
CA ILE A 458 -16.29 28.66 -16.73
C ILE A 458 -16.20 29.97 -17.53
N PRO A 459 -17.12 30.94 -17.31
CA PRO A 459 -17.06 32.24 -17.98
C PRO A 459 -15.72 32.95 -17.69
N LYS A 460 -15.17 33.64 -18.70
CA LYS A 460 -13.89 34.38 -18.57
C LYS A 460 -13.90 35.46 -17.46
N GLY A 461 -15.07 35.93 -17.03
CA GLY A 461 -15.26 36.89 -15.93
C GLY A 461 -15.76 36.29 -14.62
N ALA A 462 -15.76 34.96 -14.46
CA ALA A 462 -16.29 34.31 -13.26
C ALA A 462 -15.56 34.78 -11.98
N PRO A 463 -16.29 35.05 -10.86
CA PRO A 463 -15.69 35.42 -9.59
C PRO A 463 -14.68 34.38 -9.10
N ALA A 464 -13.63 34.84 -8.40
CA ALA A 464 -12.58 33.96 -7.87
C ALA A 464 -13.12 32.79 -7.01
N PRO A 465 -14.13 32.97 -6.14
CA PRO A 465 -14.71 31.86 -5.36
C PRO A 465 -15.33 30.78 -6.24
N LEU A 466 -15.95 31.17 -7.36
CA LEU A 466 -16.55 30.23 -8.30
C LEU A 466 -15.47 29.42 -9.04
N ARG A 467 -14.40 30.05 -9.50
CA ARG A 467 -13.26 29.34 -10.12
C ARG A 467 -12.61 28.37 -9.14
N GLN A 468 -12.33 28.80 -7.91
CA GLN A 468 -11.73 27.94 -6.88
C GLN A 468 -12.63 26.73 -6.55
N ALA A 469 -13.95 26.90 -6.55
CA ALA A 469 -14.89 25.80 -6.32
C ALA A 469 -14.83 24.76 -7.45
N PHE A 470 -14.62 25.20 -8.70
CA PHE A 470 -14.51 24.28 -9.85
C PHE A 470 -13.13 23.64 -10.00
N ASP A 471 -12.09 24.23 -9.43
CA ASP A 471 -10.78 23.58 -9.30
C ASP A 471 -10.83 22.38 -8.34
N ASN A 472 -11.91 22.24 -7.54
CA ASN A 472 -12.08 21.16 -6.58
C ASN A 472 -13.48 20.51 -6.67
N PRO A 473 -13.66 19.49 -7.54
CA PRO A 473 -14.95 18.82 -7.75
C PRO A 473 -15.52 18.17 -6.48
N LEU A 474 -14.67 17.80 -5.53
CA LEU A 474 -15.14 17.29 -4.23
C LEU A 474 -15.82 18.37 -3.40
N GLN A 475 -15.29 19.60 -3.43
CA GLN A 475 -15.95 20.73 -2.79
C GLN A 475 -17.33 21.03 -3.40
N LEU A 476 -17.44 20.93 -4.72
CA LEU A 476 -18.71 21.05 -5.42
C LEU A 476 -19.74 20.02 -4.94
N ALA A 477 -19.31 18.78 -4.76
CA ALA A 477 -20.19 17.71 -4.29
C ALA A 477 -20.68 17.96 -2.84
N PHE A 478 -19.83 18.56 -1.97
CA PHE A 478 -20.10 18.72 -0.54
C PHE A 478 -20.63 20.11 -0.13
N ASN A 479 -20.35 21.18 -0.89
CA ASN A 479 -20.65 22.57 -0.51
C ASN A 479 -21.71 23.25 -1.42
N ARG A 480 -22.64 22.50 -2.00
CA ARG A 480 -23.70 23.04 -2.87
C ARG A 480 -24.43 24.26 -2.33
N PRO A 481 -24.81 24.34 -1.02
CA PRO A 481 -25.56 25.50 -0.50
C PRO A 481 -24.78 26.82 -0.56
N HIS A 482 -23.47 26.79 -0.27
CA HIS A 482 -22.63 28.00 -0.27
C HIS A 482 -22.36 28.52 -1.69
N LEU A 483 -22.35 27.64 -2.70
CA LEU A 483 -22.17 28.03 -4.09
C LEU A 483 -23.45 28.65 -4.68
N ALA A 484 -24.62 28.16 -4.27
CA ALA A 484 -25.89 28.73 -4.68
C ALA A 484 -26.02 30.19 -4.22
N SER A 485 -25.59 30.53 -2.99
CA SER A 485 -25.60 31.91 -2.49
C SER A 485 -24.59 32.81 -3.20
N ALA A 486 -23.43 32.29 -3.59
CA ALA A 486 -22.42 33.06 -4.33
C ALA A 486 -22.83 33.37 -5.78
N VAL A 487 -23.67 32.52 -6.38
CA VAL A 487 -24.13 32.65 -7.77
C VAL A 487 -25.46 33.37 -7.90
N SER A 488 -26.22 33.53 -6.80
CA SER A 488 -27.49 34.25 -6.78
C SER A 488 -27.38 35.72 -7.23
N GLN A 489 -26.19 36.29 -7.20
CA GLN A 489 -25.90 37.67 -7.65
C GLN A 489 -25.56 37.78 -9.14
N ILE A 490 -25.47 36.66 -9.87
CA ILE A 490 -25.07 36.62 -11.28
C ILE A 490 -26.32 36.42 -12.14
N ALA A 491 -26.49 37.24 -13.20
CA ALA A 491 -27.57 37.05 -14.17
C ALA A 491 -27.49 35.63 -14.79
N ASN A 492 -28.59 34.86 -14.73
CA ASN A 492 -28.64 33.44 -15.10
C ASN A 492 -27.78 32.50 -14.23
N GLY A 493 -27.47 32.90 -12.99
CA GLY A 493 -26.56 32.16 -12.10
C GLY A 493 -27.00 30.72 -11.84
N GLU A 494 -28.31 30.45 -11.67
CA GLU A 494 -28.80 29.09 -11.44
C GLU A 494 -28.59 28.14 -12.63
N SER A 495 -28.82 28.63 -13.85
CA SER A 495 -28.60 27.83 -15.07
C SER A 495 -27.11 27.57 -15.29
N LEU A 496 -26.27 28.59 -15.06
CA LEU A 496 -24.82 28.46 -15.10
C LEU A 496 -24.33 27.42 -14.08
N LEU A 497 -24.80 27.51 -12.84
CA LEU A 497 -24.45 26.59 -11.78
C LEU A 497 -24.85 25.15 -12.11
N ARG A 498 -26.05 24.96 -12.66
CA ARG A 498 -26.54 23.64 -13.10
C ARG A 498 -25.65 23.04 -14.21
N ASN A 499 -25.31 23.83 -15.21
CA ASN A 499 -24.45 23.39 -16.32
C ASN A 499 -23.03 23.05 -15.83
N LEU A 500 -22.50 23.87 -14.95
CA LEU A 500 -21.19 23.64 -14.34
C LEU A 500 -21.17 22.36 -13.47
N PHE A 501 -22.21 22.12 -12.68
CA PHE A 501 -22.33 20.87 -11.93
C PHE A 501 -22.44 19.64 -12.82
N GLN A 502 -23.21 19.71 -13.89
CA GLN A 502 -23.32 18.61 -14.86
C GLN A 502 -22.00 18.36 -15.57
N GLY A 503 -21.30 19.41 -16.03
CA GLY A 503 -20.00 19.30 -16.67
C GLY A 503 -18.91 18.76 -15.74
N SER A 504 -18.87 19.24 -14.50
CA SER A 504 -17.96 18.75 -13.46
C SER A 504 -18.17 17.26 -13.18
N ARG A 505 -19.44 16.84 -13.00
CA ARG A 505 -19.79 15.44 -12.78
C ARG A 505 -19.44 14.56 -13.98
N ALA A 506 -19.72 15.05 -15.20
CA ALA A 506 -19.37 14.33 -16.44
C ALA A 506 -17.85 14.18 -16.61
N GLY A 507 -17.09 15.24 -16.35
CA GLY A 507 -15.63 15.21 -16.42
C GLY A 507 -15.01 14.26 -15.40
N PHE A 508 -15.56 14.27 -14.17
CA PHE A 508 -15.11 13.38 -13.11
C PHE A 508 -15.43 11.92 -13.45
N LEU A 509 -16.65 11.62 -13.87
CA LEU A 509 -17.08 10.30 -14.30
C LEU A 509 -16.22 9.78 -15.45
N SER A 510 -15.97 10.61 -16.47
CA SER A 510 -15.10 10.25 -17.60
C SER A 510 -13.68 9.90 -17.13
N ALA A 511 -13.13 10.65 -16.17
CA ALA A 511 -11.82 10.34 -15.60
C ALA A 511 -11.81 8.99 -14.86
N MET A 512 -12.84 8.70 -14.06
CA MET A 512 -12.98 7.41 -13.35
C MET A 512 -13.09 6.24 -14.33
N HIS A 513 -13.85 6.40 -15.42
CA HIS A 513 -13.93 5.39 -16.50
C HIS A 513 -12.55 5.02 -17.04
N PHE A 514 -11.72 6.01 -17.37
CA PHE A 514 -10.37 5.76 -17.87
C PHE A 514 -9.46 5.11 -16.83
N ILE A 515 -9.52 5.54 -15.57
CA ILE A 515 -8.71 4.96 -14.48
C ILE A 515 -9.04 3.48 -14.29
N PHE A 516 -10.33 3.13 -14.18
CA PHE A 516 -10.74 1.74 -14.02
C PHE A 516 -10.49 0.93 -15.30
N LEU A 517 -10.63 1.51 -16.49
CA LEU A 517 -10.33 0.85 -17.76
C LEU A 517 -8.84 0.50 -17.89
N ILE A 518 -7.93 1.41 -17.54
CA ILE A 518 -6.48 1.13 -17.56
C ILE A 518 -6.13 0.08 -16.50
N SER A 519 -6.73 0.18 -15.31
CA SER A 519 -6.57 -0.85 -14.28
C SER A 519 -7.05 -2.22 -14.76
N ALA A 520 -8.19 -2.27 -15.45
CA ALA A 520 -8.71 -3.49 -16.06
C ALA A 520 -7.79 -4.03 -17.16
N ALA A 521 -7.27 -3.14 -18.03
CA ALA A 521 -6.33 -3.52 -19.09
C ALA A 521 -5.02 -4.08 -18.53
N ALA A 522 -4.50 -3.51 -17.44
CA ALA A 522 -3.33 -4.04 -16.75
C ALA A 522 -3.57 -5.47 -16.23
N LEU A 523 -4.73 -5.74 -15.61
CA LEU A 523 -5.08 -7.08 -15.14
C LEU A 523 -5.45 -8.05 -16.28
N ALA A 524 -6.01 -7.56 -17.38
CA ALA A 524 -6.22 -8.37 -18.59
C ALA A 524 -4.88 -8.77 -19.22
N ALA A 525 -3.91 -7.84 -19.31
CA ALA A 525 -2.55 -8.15 -19.72
C ALA A 525 -1.88 -9.17 -18.78
N SER A 526 -2.08 -9.03 -17.47
CA SER A 526 -1.64 -10.01 -16.48
C SER A 526 -2.30 -11.39 -16.73
N CYS A 527 -3.59 -11.45 -17.06
CA CYS A 527 -4.28 -12.68 -17.40
C CYS A 527 -3.64 -13.39 -18.61
N VAL A 528 -3.31 -12.63 -19.66
CA VAL A 528 -2.58 -13.15 -20.84
C VAL A 528 -1.18 -13.64 -20.47
N LEU A 529 -0.42 -12.87 -19.67
CA LEU A 529 0.91 -13.27 -19.22
C LEU A 529 0.88 -14.56 -18.39
N ASN A 530 -0.18 -14.77 -17.60
CA ASN A 530 -0.36 -15.98 -16.80
C ASN A 530 -0.50 -17.26 -17.66
N LEU A 531 -0.92 -17.16 -18.93
CA LEU A 531 -0.95 -18.29 -19.87
C LEU A 531 0.46 -18.83 -20.16
N PHE A 532 1.47 -17.99 -20.08
CA PHE A 532 2.87 -18.33 -20.36
C PHE A 532 3.66 -18.81 -19.14
N LEU A 533 3.06 -18.89 -17.94
CA LEU A 533 3.76 -19.33 -16.72
C LEU A 533 4.16 -20.81 -16.77
N GLY A 534 3.47 -21.62 -17.58
CA GLY A 534 3.70 -23.08 -17.68
C GLY A 534 3.30 -23.81 -16.38
N GLY A 535 2.90 -25.06 -16.49
CA GLY A 535 2.61 -25.89 -15.31
C GLY A 535 3.85 -26.05 -14.42
N THR A 536 3.69 -25.96 -13.11
CA THR A 536 4.76 -26.29 -12.16
C THR A 536 5.14 -27.77 -12.34
N PRO A 537 6.43 -28.13 -12.57
CA PRO A 537 6.83 -29.52 -12.43
C PRO A 537 6.50 -29.92 -10.99
N SER A 538 5.70 -30.98 -10.82
CA SER A 538 5.52 -31.59 -9.51
C SER A 538 6.93 -31.88 -8.96
N GLN A 539 7.35 -31.21 -7.88
CA GLN A 539 8.44 -31.70 -7.08
C GLN A 539 7.98 -33.06 -6.54
N LYS A 540 8.38 -34.11 -7.24
CA LYS A 540 8.31 -35.45 -6.67
C LYS A 540 9.19 -35.37 -5.42
N GLY A 541 8.54 -35.32 -4.26
CA GLY A 541 9.22 -35.44 -2.99
C GLY A 541 10.19 -36.62 -3.03
N PRO A 542 11.28 -36.62 -2.27
CA PRO A 542 12.18 -37.74 -2.21
C PRO A 542 11.35 -39.00 -1.94
N ARG A 543 11.44 -39.98 -2.86
CA ARG A 543 10.83 -41.30 -2.65
C ARG A 543 11.39 -41.80 -1.33
N ARG A 544 10.53 -41.92 -0.31
CA ARG A 544 10.89 -42.70 0.87
C ARG A 544 11.33 -44.07 0.36
N PRO A 545 12.52 -44.55 0.66
CA PRO A 545 12.86 -45.93 0.42
C PRO A 545 11.90 -46.80 1.23
N LEU A 546 11.37 -47.82 0.58
CA LEU A 546 10.54 -48.85 1.20
C LEU A 546 11.32 -49.61 2.27
#